data_dcc8a768cb4264840ebb3a9f8129a884
#
_entry.id   dcc8a768cb4264840ebb3a9f8129a884
#
_cell.length_a   1.000
_cell.length_b   1.000
_cell.length_c   1.000
_cell.angle_alpha   90.00
_cell.angle_beta   90.00
_cell.angle_gamma   90.00
#
_symmetry.space_group_name_H-M   'P 1'
#
loop_
_entity.id
_entity.type
_entity.pdbx_description
1 polymer ?
#
loop_
_entity_poly.entity_id
_entity_poly.type
_entity_poly.pdbx_seq_one_letter_code
_entity_poly.pdbx_strand_id
1 'polypeptide(L)'
;MNRENKLFLIDTSAWILGLKRNFSPQIKNILTEILDKDQSATTGIIILELLQGTRTKKEYEEIFSDLSALHYFKENKEIWKKASLLGFELRRKGKTIPSTDLLIASISLYYDLNILHADNHFEIIKLYSNLKTTDLNKI
;
A
#
# COMPACT_ATOMS: atom_id res chain seq x y z
N MET A 1 12.82 -4.37 21.49
CA MET A 1 11.95 -4.09 20.34
C MET A 1 12.37 -2.82 19.65
N ASN A 2 12.67 -2.93 18.40
CA ASN A 2 13.21 -1.82 17.65
C ASN A 2 12.10 -1.09 16.89
N ARG A 3 11.73 0.10 17.34
CA ARG A 3 10.70 0.93 16.71
C ARG A 3 11.15 1.46 15.35
N GLU A 4 12.45 1.45 15.11
CA GLU A 4 13.03 1.93 13.86
C GLU A 4 12.74 0.99 12.69
N ASN A 5 12.28 -0.25 12.98
CA ASN A 5 11.97 -1.25 11.97
C ASN A 5 10.51 -1.18 11.48
N LYS A 6 9.80 -0.12 11.82
CA LYS A 6 8.45 0.08 11.33
C LYS A 6 8.48 0.27 9.82
N LEU A 7 7.74 -0.57 9.10
CA LEU A 7 7.67 -0.50 7.65
C LEU A 7 6.31 -0.01 7.18
N PHE A 8 6.32 0.77 6.12
CA PHE A 8 5.13 1.27 5.46
C PHE A 8 4.94 0.57 4.14
N LEU A 9 3.82 -0.11 3.98
CA LEU A 9 3.42 -0.65 2.69
C LEU A 9 2.79 0.50 1.92
N ILE A 10 3.46 0.97 0.89
CA ILE A 10 3.03 2.16 0.15
C ILE A 10 2.09 1.73 -0.96
N ASP A 11 0.80 2.04 -0.80
CA ASP A 11 -0.21 1.70 -1.77
C ASP A 11 -0.02 2.48 -3.07
N THR A 12 -0.55 1.93 -4.15
CA THR A 12 -0.54 2.59 -5.47
C THR A 12 -1.09 4.00 -5.39
N SER A 13 -2.17 4.21 -4.62
CA SER A 13 -2.78 5.54 -4.45
C SER A 13 -1.82 6.56 -3.85
N ALA A 14 -0.96 6.13 -2.91
CA ALA A 14 0.04 7.01 -2.32
C ALA A 14 1.16 7.32 -3.30
N TRP A 15 1.61 6.32 -4.06
CA TRP A 15 2.63 6.55 -5.08
C TRP A 15 2.15 7.54 -6.14
N ILE A 16 0.93 7.35 -6.65
CA ILE A 16 0.36 8.25 -7.66
C ILE A 16 0.27 9.67 -7.11
N LEU A 17 -0.17 9.82 -5.88
CA LEU A 17 -0.30 11.12 -5.24
C LEU A 17 1.06 11.81 -5.11
N GLY A 18 2.09 11.06 -4.69
CA GLY A 18 3.43 11.60 -4.50
C GLY A 18 4.14 11.95 -5.81
N LEU A 19 3.70 11.37 -6.93
CA LEU A 19 4.30 11.64 -8.24
C LEU A 19 3.65 12.82 -8.96
N LYS A 20 2.57 13.37 -8.45
CA LYS A 20 1.92 14.53 -9.07
C LYS A 20 2.77 15.78 -8.90
N ARG A 21 2.94 16.53 -10.00
CA ARG A 21 3.81 17.71 -10.04
C ARG A 21 3.45 18.79 -9.03
N ASN A 22 2.15 19.04 -8.87
CA ASN A 22 1.66 20.17 -8.07
C ASN A 22 1.09 19.71 -6.73
N PHE A 23 1.58 18.60 -6.20
CA PHE A 23 1.03 18.07 -4.97
C PHE A 23 1.69 18.71 -3.74
N SER A 24 1.02 18.55 -2.61
CA SER A 24 1.45 19.09 -1.33
C SER A 24 2.93 18.75 -1.03
N PRO A 25 3.76 19.75 -0.71
CA PRO A 25 5.13 19.49 -0.27
C PRO A 25 5.19 18.57 0.94
N GLN A 26 4.17 18.63 1.82
CA GLN A 26 4.10 17.79 3.00
C GLN A 26 4.04 16.31 2.65
N ILE A 27 3.23 15.96 1.63
CA ILE A 27 3.11 14.56 1.20
C ILE A 27 4.41 14.07 0.59
N LYS A 28 5.03 14.89 -0.23
CA LYS A 28 6.33 14.54 -0.82
C LYS A 28 7.40 14.33 0.24
N ASN A 29 7.38 15.16 1.29
CA ASN A 29 8.32 15.02 2.39
C ASN A 29 8.10 13.73 3.17
N ILE A 30 6.84 13.33 3.38
CA ILE A 30 6.53 12.07 4.06
C ILE A 30 7.10 10.89 3.28
N LEU A 31 6.86 10.85 1.97
CA LEU A 31 7.38 9.77 1.12
C LEU A 31 8.90 9.75 1.11
N THR A 32 9.52 10.91 0.95
CA THR A 32 10.97 11.03 0.94
C THR A 32 11.59 10.55 2.24
N GLU A 33 10.99 10.92 3.37
CA GLU A 33 11.47 10.50 4.68
C GLU A 33 11.40 8.98 4.85
N ILE A 34 10.29 8.38 4.44
CA ILE A 34 10.11 6.93 4.52
C ILE A 34 11.17 6.21 3.66
N LEU A 35 11.40 6.71 2.45
CA LEU A 35 12.40 6.14 1.55
C LEU A 35 13.82 6.31 2.11
N ASP A 36 14.14 7.50 2.61
CA ASP A 36 15.48 7.79 3.15
C ASP A 36 15.80 6.95 4.39
N LYS A 37 14.79 6.63 5.18
CA LYS A 37 14.95 5.79 6.37
C LYS A 37 14.84 4.30 6.08
N ASP A 38 14.76 3.92 4.82
CA ASP A 38 14.63 2.52 4.40
C ASP A 38 13.42 1.83 5.05
N GLN A 39 12.30 2.54 5.14
CA GLN A 39 11.07 2.06 5.75
C GLN A 39 9.99 1.73 4.73
N SER A 40 10.32 1.71 3.46
CA SER A 40 9.37 1.48 2.37
C SER A 40 9.25 0.01 2.01
N ALA A 41 8.01 -0.45 1.88
CA ALA A 41 7.69 -1.82 1.52
C ALA A 41 6.75 -1.84 0.33
N THR A 42 6.81 -2.92 -0.44
CA THR A 42 5.94 -3.14 -1.57
C THR A 42 5.57 -4.62 -1.68
N THR A 43 4.69 -4.93 -2.60
CA THR A 43 4.26 -6.29 -2.90
C THR A 43 3.87 -6.39 -4.36
N GLY A 44 3.75 -7.62 -4.87
CA GLY A 44 3.54 -7.86 -6.29
C GLY A 44 2.37 -7.13 -6.92
N ILE A 45 1.23 -7.07 -6.24
CA ILE A 45 0.04 -6.41 -6.81
C ILE A 45 0.25 -4.90 -6.96
N ILE A 46 0.95 -4.26 -6.04
CA ILE A 46 1.25 -2.83 -6.14
C ILE A 46 2.21 -2.57 -7.31
N ILE A 47 3.24 -3.40 -7.44
CA ILE A 47 4.18 -3.30 -8.55
C ILE A 47 3.44 -3.44 -9.88
N LEU A 48 2.56 -4.44 -9.98
CA LEU A 48 1.77 -4.65 -11.19
C LEU A 48 0.92 -3.43 -11.53
N GLU A 49 0.22 -2.88 -10.56
CA GLU A 49 -0.65 -1.72 -10.78
C GLU A 49 0.13 -0.50 -11.26
N LEU A 50 1.29 -0.26 -10.67
CA LEU A 50 2.13 0.88 -11.06
C LEU A 50 2.72 0.70 -12.45
N LEU A 51 3.27 -0.48 -12.73
CA LEU A 51 3.95 -0.71 -14.00
C LEU A 51 3.00 -0.79 -15.19
N GLN A 52 1.79 -1.34 -15.00
CA GLN A 52 0.84 -1.37 -16.11
C GLN A 52 0.37 0.04 -16.51
N GLY A 53 0.52 1.01 -15.62
CA GLY A 53 0.17 2.40 -15.90
C GLY A 53 1.26 3.21 -16.59
N THR A 54 2.44 2.64 -16.78
CA THR A 54 3.55 3.35 -17.46
C THR A 54 3.28 3.47 -18.94
N ARG A 55 3.82 4.52 -19.56
CA ARG A 55 3.53 4.83 -20.96
C ARG A 55 4.67 4.50 -21.92
N THR A 56 5.90 4.42 -21.41
CA THR A 56 7.07 4.13 -22.24
C THR A 56 7.88 3.02 -21.60
N LYS A 57 8.67 2.33 -22.42
CA LYS A 57 9.55 1.29 -21.93
C LYS A 57 10.59 1.85 -20.96
N LYS A 58 11.06 3.06 -21.22
CA LYS A 58 12.02 3.74 -20.35
C LYS A 58 11.44 3.99 -18.96
N GLU A 59 10.23 4.54 -18.91
CA GLU A 59 9.51 4.77 -17.64
C GLU A 59 9.29 3.47 -16.88
N TYR A 60 8.85 2.43 -17.59
CA TYR A 60 8.67 1.12 -17.01
C TYR A 60 9.95 0.63 -16.32
N GLU A 61 11.07 0.69 -17.02
CA GLU A 61 12.34 0.19 -16.49
C GLU A 61 12.84 1.01 -15.31
N GLU A 62 12.67 2.31 -15.34
CA GLU A 62 13.06 3.19 -14.24
C GLU A 62 12.26 2.91 -12.99
N ILE A 63 10.94 2.81 -13.11
CA ILE A 63 10.07 2.53 -11.96
C ILE A 63 10.30 1.11 -11.44
N PHE A 64 10.47 0.15 -12.34
CA PHE A 64 10.78 -1.22 -11.94
C PHE A 64 12.06 -1.27 -11.10
N SER A 65 13.10 -0.57 -11.55
CA SER A 65 14.37 -0.51 -10.83
C SER A 65 14.19 0.12 -9.45
N ASP A 66 13.45 1.23 -9.35
CA ASP A 66 13.21 1.90 -8.09
C ASP A 66 12.44 1.01 -7.11
N LEU A 67 11.41 0.32 -7.59
CA LEU A 67 10.61 -0.57 -6.74
C LEU A 67 11.40 -1.80 -6.28
N SER A 68 12.38 -2.24 -7.08
CA SER A 68 13.21 -3.38 -6.73
C SER A 68 14.10 -3.14 -5.51
N ALA A 69 14.32 -1.88 -5.14
CA ALA A 69 15.12 -1.52 -3.98
C ALA A 69 14.32 -1.54 -2.67
N LEU A 70 13.02 -1.71 -2.73
CA LEU A 70 12.15 -1.69 -1.56
C LEU A 70 12.07 -3.05 -0.88
N HIS A 71 11.64 -3.05 0.38
CA HIS A 71 11.35 -4.30 1.08
C HIS A 71 10.16 -4.97 0.41
N TYR A 72 10.32 -6.19 -0.04
CA TYR A 72 9.29 -6.92 -0.76
C TYR A 72 8.60 -7.92 0.16
N PHE A 73 7.25 -7.89 0.19
CA PHE A 73 6.43 -8.81 0.99
C PHE A 73 5.57 -9.65 0.07
N LYS A 74 5.73 -10.96 0.18
CA LYS A 74 5.10 -11.93 -0.70
C LYS A 74 3.76 -12.40 -0.12
N GLU A 75 2.73 -12.50 -0.96
CA GLU A 75 1.48 -13.14 -0.56
C GLU A 75 1.69 -14.65 -0.46
N ASN A 76 0.79 -15.31 0.26
CA ASN A 76 0.78 -16.76 0.42
C ASN A 76 -0.68 -17.21 0.55
N LYS A 77 -0.87 -18.52 0.66
CA LYS A 77 -2.21 -19.10 0.72
C LYS A 77 -3.02 -18.59 1.92
N GLU A 78 -2.38 -18.38 3.04
CA GLU A 78 -3.00 -17.82 4.25
C GLU A 78 -3.54 -16.41 4.02
N ILE A 79 -2.75 -15.60 3.34
CA ILE A 79 -3.14 -14.22 3.02
C ILE A 79 -4.35 -14.21 2.09
N TRP A 80 -4.37 -15.07 1.08
CA TRP A 80 -5.52 -15.19 0.18
C TRP A 80 -6.78 -15.59 0.93
N LYS A 81 -6.65 -16.55 1.84
CA LYS A 81 -7.77 -17.00 2.67
C LYS A 81 -8.28 -15.86 3.55
N LYS A 82 -7.38 -15.13 4.18
CA LYS A 82 -7.72 -13.97 5.02
C LYS A 82 -8.43 -12.88 4.21
N ALA A 83 -7.94 -12.59 3.01
CA ALA A 83 -8.56 -11.60 2.13
C ALA A 83 -9.98 -12.01 1.74
N SER A 84 -10.16 -13.29 1.43
CA SER A 84 -11.48 -13.83 1.06
C SER A 84 -12.48 -13.70 2.21
N LEU A 85 -12.06 -14.05 3.42
CA LEU A 85 -12.92 -13.95 4.61
C LEU A 85 -13.25 -12.50 4.91
N LEU A 86 -12.26 -11.62 4.84
CA LEU A 86 -12.44 -10.19 5.09
C LEU A 86 -13.46 -9.59 4.10
N GLY A 87 -13.34 -9.92 2.83
CA GLY A 87 -14.29 -9.48 1.81
C GLY A 87 -15.70 -10.00 2.06
N PHE A 88 -15.81 -11.26 2.45
CA PHE A 88 -17.09 -11.87 2.80
C PHE A 88 -17.74 -11.12 3.97
N GLU A 89 -17.01 -10.91 5.04
CA GLU A 89 -17.51 -10.25 6.24
C GLU A 89 -17.90 -8.79 6.00
N LEU A 90 -17.11 -8.06 5.25
CA LEU A 90 -17.40 -6.66 4.93
C LEU A 90 -18.66 -6.55 4.08
N ARG A 91 -18.84 -7.45 3.12
CA ARG A 91 -20.03 -7.43 2.28
C ARG A 91 -21.28 -7.68 3.11
N ARG A 92 -21.22 -8.52 4.16
CA ARG A 92 -22.33 -8.72 5.11
C ARG A 92 -22.69 -7.44 5.83
N LYS A 93 -21.75 -6.53 5.99
CA LYS A 93 -21.97 -5.22 6.63
C LYS A 93 -22.30 -4.13 5.62
N GLY A 94 -22.60 -4.50 4.37
CA GLY A 94 -22.96 -3.57 3.34
C GLY A 94 -21.77 -2.81 2.75
N LYS A 95 -20.56 -3.32 2.95
CA LYS A 95 -19.33 -2.68 2.44
C LYS A 95 -18.73 -3.54 1.34
N THR A 96 -18.67 -3.01 0.12
CA THR A 96 -18.03 -3.68 -1.00
C THR A 96 -16.66 -3.04 -1.25
N ILE A 97 -15.60 -3.83 -1.05
CA ILE A 97 -14.23 -3.37 -1.20
C ILE A 97 -13.61 -4.09 -2.40
N PRO A 98 -12.87 -3.40 -3.26
CA PRO A 98 -12.19 -4.05 -4.39
C PRO A 98 -11.24 -5.15 -3.92
N SER A 99 -11.16 -6.22 -4.70
CA SER A 99 -10.34 -7.39 -4.35
C SER A 99 -8.87 -7.04 -4.13
N THR A 100 -8.33 -6.12 -4.93
CA THR A 100 -6.93 -5.70 -4.77
C THR A 100 -6.69 -5.04 -3.41
N ASP A 101 -7.63 -4.21 -2.95
CA ASP A 101 -7.51 -3.55 -1.65
C ASP A 101 -7.63 -4.54 -0.50
N LEU A 102 -8.50 -5.54 -0.66
CA LEU A 102 -8.62 -6.62 0.32
C LEU A 102 -7.30 -7.40 0.44
N LEU A 103 -6.67 -7.67 -0.69
CA LEU A 103 -5.39 -8.37 -0.72
C LEU A 103 -4.29 -7.55 -0.06
N ILE A 104 -4.18 -6.27 -0.41
CA ILE A 104 -3.17 -5.38 0.15
C ILE A 104 -3.35 -5.25 1.67
N ALA A 105 -4.60 -5.06 2.12
CA ALA A 105 -4.89 -5.00 3.54
C ALA A 105 -4.51 -6.30 4.27
N SER A 106 -4.78 -7.44 3.64
CA SER A 106 -4.47 -8.74 4.24
C SER A 106 -2.96 -8.99 4.31
N ILE A 107 -2.21 -8.53 3.34
CA ILE A 107 -0.75 -8.58 3.37
C ILE A 107 -0.23 -7.73 4.55
N SER A 108 -0.76 -6.53 4.70
CA SER A 108 -0.38 -5.65 5.81
C SER A 108 -0.69 -6.25 7.17
N LEU A 109 -1.87 -6.86 7.32
CA LEU A 109 -2.26 -7.50 8.56
C LEU A 109 -1.35 -8.68 8.88
N TYR A 110 -1.01 -9.47 7.88
CA TYR A 110 -0.17 -10.66 8.05
C TYR A 110 1.24 -10.30 8.51
N TYR A 111 1.83 -9.26 7.92
CA TYR A 111 3.21 -8.86 8.22
C TYR A 111 3.30 -7.69 9.21
N ASP A 112 2.19 -7.24 9.74
CA ASP A 112 2.13 -6.12 10.68
C ASP A 112 2.75 -4.84 10.11
N LEU A 113 2.32 -4.48 8.91
CA LEU A 113 2.77 -3.27 8.22
C LEU A 113 1.76 -2.13 8.40
N ASN A 114 2.23 -0.90 8.24
CA ASN A 114 1.36 0.27 8.17
C ASN A 114 1.11 0.59 6.70
N ILE A 115 -0.14 0.71 6.28
CA ILE A 115 -0.45 1.09 4.89
C ILE A 115 -0.44 2.60 4.77
N LEU A 116 0.43 3.11 3.91
CA LEU A 116 0.41 4.52 3.51
C LEU A 116 -0.44 4.62 2.25
N HIS A 117 -1.52 5.39 2.29
CA HIS A 117 -2.50 5.38 1.21
C HIS A 117 -3.23 6.72 1.06
N ALA A 118 -3.93 6.85 -0.05
CA ALA A 118 -4.85 7.96 -0.33
C ALA A 118 -6.19 7.41 -0.86
N ASP A 119 -6.63 6.25 -0.32
CA ASP A 119 -7.83 5.54 -0.76
C ASP A 119 -8.69 5.19 0.45
N ASN A 120 -9.90 5.74 0.49
CA ASN A 120 -10.81 5.57 1.62
C ASN A 120 -11.17 4.10 1.93
N HIS A 121 -10.99 3.18 0.98
CA HIS A 121 -11.29 1.78 1.23
C HIS A 121 -10.50 1.22 2.41
N PHE A 122 -9.25 1.64 2.58
CA PHE A 122 -8.44 1.17 3.71
C PHE A 122 -8.93 1.68 5.05
N GLU A 123 -9.50 2.89 5.08
CA GLU A 123 -10.10 3.41 6.31
C GLU A 123 -11.38 2.66 6.68
N ILE A 124 -12.13 2.20 5.68
CA ILE A 124 -13.30 1.35 5.92
C ILE A 124 -12.87 0.01 6.48
N ILE A 125 -11.85 -0.61 5.90
CA ILE A 125 -11.32 -1.89 6.40
C ILE A 125 -10.83 -1.74 7.85
N LYS A 126 -10.19 -0.62 8.15
CA LYS A 126 -9.68 -0.33 9.49
C LYS A 126 -10.77 -0.33 10.57
N LEU A 127 -11.98 0.06 10.21
CA LEU A 127 -13.10 0.06 11.16
C LEU A 127 -13.48 -1.35 11.63
N TYR A 128 -13.15 -2.37 10.86
CA TYR A 128 -13.56 -3.75 11.11
C TYR A 128 -12.36 -4.70 11.29
N SER A 129 -11.18 -4.17 11.51
CA SER A 129 -9.96 -4.98 11.61
C SER A 129 -8.89 -4.27 12.44
N ASN A 130 -7.75 -4.92 12.62
CA ASN A 130 -6.59 -4.33 13.30
C ASN A 130 -5.63 -3.66 12.32
N LEU A 131 -6.12 -3.31 11.14
CA LEU A 131 -5.29 -2.67 10.12
C LEU A 131 -4.70 -1.35 10.61
N LYS A 132 -3.42 -1.15 10.38
CA LYS A 132 -2.72 0.11 10.69
C LYS A 132 -2.59 0.90 9.40
N THR A 133 -3.02 2.15 9.43
CA THR A 133 -3.03 3.00 8.23
C THR A 133 -2.50 4.38 8.52
N THR A 134 -1.96 5.01 7.48
CA THR A 134 -1.65 6.43 7.45
C THR A 134 -2.32 6.99 6.21
N ASP A 135 -3.33 7.81 6.40
CA ASP A 135 -4.18 8.33 5.34
C ASP A 135 -3.67 9.70 4.88
N LEU A 136 -3.09 9.74 3.68
CA LEU A 136 -2.55 10.97 3.12
C LEU A 136 -3.64 12.01 2.82
N ASN A 137 -4.88 11.58 2.67
CA ASN A 137 -5.99 12.51 2.44
C ASN A 137 -6.33 13.35 3.69
N LYS A 138 -5.81 12.96 4.85
CA LYS A 138 -6.05 13.66 6.12
C LYS A 138 -4.87 14.53 6.55
N ILE A 139 -3.91 14.70 5.69
CA ILE A 139 -2.71 15.50 5.99
C ILE A 139 -2.81 16.91 5.42
#